data_2771a9eda6e53a2f99e1d8702f2acbea
#
_entry.id   2771a9eda6e53a2f99e1d8702f2acbea
#
_cell.length_a   1.000
_cell.length_b   1.000
_cell.length_c   1.000
_cell.angle_alpha   90.00
_cell.angle_beta   90.00
_cell.angle_gamma   90.00
#
_symmetry.space_group_name_H-M   'P 1'
#
loop_
_entity.id
_entity.type
_entity.pdbx_description
1 polymer ?
#
loop_
_entity_poly.entity_id
_entity_poly.type
_entity_poly.pdbx_seq_one_letter_code
_entity_poly.pdbx_strand_id
1 'polypeptide(L)'
;MIVTNTIGMFHFLWTDIDMLNEMGYKVYAMADNRAGEEHTLRMMDDRNVTFVDTRIDGVSLTKNTRDFYKQLRRLLASHHFDLVHCHTPLVGLFVRIAARKYRKKGTKVIYTTHGLPYTPMSSRKTFLVYNTLERFASRFCDAIITINHQDYGYMKATHCKNVFLISGVGLDCRRFSNVEVDRTAYRRKLGVPVDKIAVLVVGRLIYHKNQMIVVKALAELPDKDKFVFVVCGHETTSDPVAQELVDLSEKGGVQTVFIGFHSDMPEVIAACADIGVMPSLREGLGMAGLEMLCEGVPLVGSDVQGIREYLKDGVTGFLCNPFSVEDFKNGIQKLADPDLRRRMKPDCKAMAEKFDISISMAQRRAIYEKILNQ
;
A
#
# COMPACT_ATOMS: atom_id res chain seq x y z
N MET A 1 15.26 3.38 16.33
CA MET A 1 14.38 2.17 16.41
C MET A 1 13.20 2.34 15.47
N ILE A 2 12.92 1.33 14.64
CA ILE A 2 11.75 1.27 13.75
C ILE A 2 10.74 0.27 14.33
N VAL A 3 9.47 0.63 14.44
CA VAL A 3 8.42 -0.22 15.01
C VAL A 3 7.22 -0.30 14.06
N THR A 4 6.82 -1.51 13.71
CA THR A 4 5.66 -1.75 12.83
C THR A 4 4.83 -2.94 13.31
N ASN A 5 3.67 -3.18 12.69
CA ASN A 5 2.75 -4.24 13.11
C ASN A 5 3.19 -5.65 12.69
N THR A 6 3.76 -5.79 11.49
CA THR A 6 4.22 -7.08 10.97
C THR A 6 5.59 -6.96 10.33
N ILE A 7 6.34 -8.05 10.33
CA ILE A 7 7.66 -8.11 9.70
C ILE A 7 7.59 -7.81 8.19
N GLY A 8 6.53 -8.21 7.51
CA GLY A 8 6.33 -7.94 6.07
C GLY A 8 6.27 -6.45 5.70
N MET A 9 5.99 -5.56 6.67
CA MET A 9 6.08 -4.12 6.41
C MET A 9 7.50 -3.63 6.10
N PHE A 10 8.52 -4.39 6.48
CA PHE A 10 9.91 -4.02 6.21
C PHE A 10 10.25 -4.04 4.71
N HIS A 11 9.47 -4.74 3.88
CA HIS A 11 9.60 -4.65 2.43
C HIS A 11 9.51 -3.20 1.90
N PHE A 12 8.79 -2.32 2.61
CA PHE A 12 8.67 -0.90 2.29
C PHE A 12 9.66 -0.01 3.06
N LEU A 13 10.44 -0.57 3.99
CA LEU A 13 11.28 0.17 4.93
C LEU A 13 12.79 -0.10 4.77
N TRP A 14 13.19 -0.95 3.82
CA TRP A 14 14.61 -1.25 3.60
C TRP A 14 15.41 0.01 3.29
N THR A 15 14.85 0.90 2.47
CA THR A 15 15.49 2.17 2.14
C THR A 15 15.65 3.10 3.34
N ASP A 16 14.72 3.06 4.31
CA ASP A 16 14.86 3.80 5.56
C ASP A 16 15.98 3.21 6.44
N ILE A 17 16.07 1.88 6.49
CA ILE A 17 17.12 1.17 7.24
C ILE A 17 18.49 1.47 6.63
N ASP A 18 18.63 1.32 5.31
CA ASP A 18 19.88 1.57 4.61
C ASP A 18 20.33 3.03 4.80
N MET A 19 19.39 3.97 4.67
CA MET A 19 19.64 5.40 4.89
C MET A 19 20.09 5.71 6.34
N LEU A 20 19.44 5.12 7.35
CA LEU A 20 19.84 5.33 8.74
C LEU A 20 21.21 4.71 9.04
N ASN A 21 21.54 3.55 8.46
CA ASN A 21 22.86 2.95 8.54
C ASN A 21 23.93 3.85 7.90
N GLU A 22 23.67 4.41 6.69
CA GLU A 22 24.56 5.39 6.03
C GLU A 22 24.77 6.65 6.87
N MET A 23 23.75 7.08 7.62
CA MET A 23 23.84 8.21 8.56
C MET A 23 24.59 7.85 9.86
N GLY A 24 25.06 6.60 10.01
CA GLY A 24 25.82 6.12 11.16
C GLY A 24 24.99 5.64 12.34
N TYR A 25 23.66 5.45 12.18
CA TYR A 25 22.81 4.94 13.24
C TYR A 25 22.78 3.42 13.28
N LYS A 26 22.82 2.84 14.48
CA LYS A 26 22.50 1.42 14.69
C LYS A 26 20.98 1.24 14.71
N VAL A 27 20.47 0.39 13.81
CA VAL A 27 19.04 0.19 13.65
C VAL A 27 18.54 -0.98 14.50
N TYR A 28 17.45 -0.75 15.22
CA TYR A 28 16.62 -1.75 15.88
C TYR A 28 15.29 -1.83 15.16
N ALA A 29 14.83 -3.04 14.84
CA ALA A 29 13.54 -3.29 14.22
C ALA A 29 12.65 -4.08 15.18
N MET A 30 11.40 -3.66 15.39
CA MET A 30 10.45 -4.37 16.25
C MET A 30 9.14 -4.61 15.50
N ALA A 31 8.74 -5.88 15.35
CA ALA A 31 7.53 -6.29 14.65
C ALA A 31 7.08 -7.70 15.03
N ASP A 32 5.86 -8.07 14.62
CA ASP A 32 5.32 -9.42 14.75
C ASP A 32 5.80 -10.30 13.58
N ASN A 33 6.49 -11.40 13.90
CA ASN A 33 6.97 -12.39 12.93
C ASN A 33 6.22 -13.73 13.03
N ARG A 34 4.92 -13.74 13.31
CA ARG A 34 4.13 -14.98 13.28
C ARG A 34 4.13 -15.67 11.91
N ALA A 35 4.32 -14.93 10.84
CA ALA A 35 4.40 -15.48 9.48
C ALA A 35 5.68 -16.27 9.21
N GLY A 36 6.72 -16.14 10.06
CA GLY A 36 7.98 -16.88 9.91
C GLY A 36 8.78 -16.45 8.68
N GLU A 37 8.85 -15.16 8.40
CA GLU A 37 9.53 -14.62 7.21
C GLU A 37 11.07 -14.68 7.36
N GLU A 38 11.67 -15.86 7.20
CA GLU A 38 13.12 -16.07 7.31
C GLU A 38 13.93 -15.23 6.32
N HIS A 39 13.42 -15.00 5.11
CA HIS A 39 14.10 -14.17 4.13
C HIS A 39 14.26 -12.72 4.64
N THR A 40 13.20 -12.15 5.21
CA THR A 40 13.22 -10.80 5.79
C THR A 40 14.19 -10.74 6.99
N LEU A 41 14.27 -11.79 7.81
CA LEU A 41 15.24 -11.85 8.92
C LEU A 41 16.68 -11.87 8.40
N ARG A 42 16.98 -12.66 7.36
CA ARG A 42 18.32 -12.64 6.74
C ARG A 42 18.68 -11.26 6.20
N MET A 43 17.74 -10.59 5.52
CA MET A 43 17.97 -9.22 5.05
C MET A 43 18.24 -8.23 6.18
N MET A 44 17.70 -8.45 7.38
CA MET A 44 18.00 -7.65 8.57
C MET A 44 19.41 -7.92 9.09
N ASP A 45 19.81 -9.18 9.15
CA ASP A 45 21.16 -9.57 9.57
C ASP A 45 22.22 -9.00 8.62
N ASP A 46 22.01 -9.07 7.31
CA ASP A 46 22.89 -8.48 6.28
C ASP A 46 23.08 -6.97 6.46
N ARG A 47 22.09 -6.28 7.06
CA ARG A 47 22.09 -4.84 7.35
C ARG A 47 22.47 -4.50 8.79
N ASN A 48 22.94 -5.46 9.55
CA ASN A 48 23.27 -5.31 10.98
C ASN A 48 22.13 -4.72 11.83
N VAL A 49 20.88 -5.12 11.52
CA VAL A 49 19.68 -4.68 12.24
C VAL A 49 19.41 -5.62 13.42
N THR A 50 19.27 -5.06 14.61
CA THR A 50 18.84 -5.85 15.79
C THR A 50 17.32 -6.04 15.73
N PHE A 51 16.86 -7.25 15.39
CA PHE A 51 15.43 -7.57 15.35
C PHE A 51 14.88 -7.96 16.72
N VAL A 52 13.71 -7.44 17.06
CA VAL A 52 12.97 -7.73 18.29
C VAL A 52 11.60 -8.29 17.92
N ASP A 53 11.45 -9.61 18.00
CA ASP A 53 10.16 -10.26 17.76
C ASP A 53 9.16 -9.92 18.86
N THR A 54 7.94 -9.66 18.47
CA THR A 54 6.83 -9.34 19.39
C THR A 54 5.52 -9.92 18.86
N ARG A 55 4.44 -9.82 19.64
CA ARG A 55 3.10 -10.24 19.21
C ARG A 55 2.13 -9.08 19.29
N ILE A 56 1.45 -8.79 18.18
CA ILE A 56 0.49 -7.69 18.09
C ILE A 56 -0.80 -8.20 17.46
N ASP A 57 -1.91 -8.15 18.22
CA ASP A 57 -3.23 -8.56 17.73
C ASP A 57 -4.06 -7.34 17.34
N GLY A 58 -3.98 -6.93 16.09
CA GLY A 58 -4.87 -5.92 15.48
C GLY A 58 -5.29 -4.78 16.40
N VAL A 59 -6.58 -4.50 16.47
CA VAL A 59 -7.16 -3.32 17.17
C VAL A 59 -7.53 -3.60 18.64
N SER A 60 -7.47 -4.85 19.11
CA SER A 60 -7.95 -5.22 20.42
C SER A 60 -6.86 -5.13 21.49
N LEU A 61 -7.27 -4.75 22.73
CA LEU A 61 -6.40 -4.74 23.91
C LEU A 61 -6.23 -6.16 24.48
N THR A 62 -5.72 -7.06 23.66
CA THR A 62 -5.44 -8.44 24.01
C THR A 62 -4.25 -8.57 24.95
N LYS A 63 -3.99 -9.80 25.43
CA LYS A 63 -2.78 -10.14 26.16
C LYS A 63 -1.53 -9.81 25.33
N ASN A 64 -1.52 -10.18 24.04
CA ASN A 64 -0.40 -9.94 23.14
C ASN A 64 -0.10 -8.44 22.99
N THR A 65 -1.12 -7.62 22.78
CA THR A 65 -0.96 -6.15 22.72
C THR A 65 -0.42 -5.55 24.02
N ARG A 66 -0.82 -6.08 25.18
CA ARG A 66 -0.28 -5.65 26.48
C ARG A 66 1.19 -6.06 26.64
N ASP A 67 1.55 -7.28 26.22
CA ASP A 67 2.92 -7.79 26.33
C ASP A 67 3.83 -7.06 25.35
N PHE A 68 3.38 -6.76 24.11
CA PHE A 68 4.05 -5.82 23.19
C PHE A 68 4.36 -4.48 23.90
N TYR A 69 3.36 -3.87 24.51
CA TYR A 69 3.56 -2.58 25.18
C TYR A 69 4.55 -2.65 26.34
N LYS A 70 4.55 -3.74 27.13
CA LYS A 70 5.54 -3.99 28.19
C LYS A 70 6.95 -4.18 27.62
N GLN A 71 7.09 -4.98 26.54
CA GLN A 71 8.35 -5.25 25.87
C GLN A 71 8.94 -3.94 25.28
N LEU A 72 8.11 -3.16 24.58
CA LEU A 72 8.49 -1.84 24.05
C LEU A 72 8.98 -0.91 25.18
N ARG A 73 8.28 -0.84 26.30
CA ARG A 73 8.70 -0.01 27.44
C ARG A 73 10.00 -0.47 28.08
N ARG A 74 10.26 -1.78 28.15
CA ARG A 74 11.54 -2.32 28.63
C ARG A 74 12.67 -1.94 27.68
N LEU A 75 12.47 -2.11 26.38
CA LEU A 75 13.45 -1.76 25.36
C LEU A 75 13.80 -0.25 25.40
N LEU A 76 12.80 0.62 25.51
CA LEU A 76 12.99 2.07 25.66
C LEU A 76 13.66 2.46 26.99
N ALA A 77 13.59 1.61 28.01
CA ALA A 77 14.23 1.87 29.30
C ALA A 77 15.68 1.39 29.34
N SER A 78 16.02 0.34 28.61
CA SER A 78 17.34 -0.28 28.60
C SER A 78 18.31 0.34 27.59
N HIS A 79 17.79 1.10 26.61
CA HIS A 79 18.58 1.72 25.55
C HIS A 79 18.19 3.20 25.39
N HIS A 80 19.20 4.03 25.09
CA HIS A 80 18.94 5.37 24.57
C HIS A 80 18.73 5.27 23.05
N PHE A 81 17.60 5.78 22.54
CA PHE A 81 17.32 5.89 21.12
C PHE A 81 17.28 7.37 20.74
N ASP A 82 18.09 7.76 19.75
CA ASP A 82 18.03 9.11 19.17
C ASP A 82 16.70 9.29 18.42
N LEU A 83 16.26 8.23 17.72
CA LEU A 83 15.05 8.22 16.94
C LEU A 83 14.20 6.98 17.22
N VAL A 84 12.91 7.19 17.39
CA VAL A 84 11.86 6.15 17.37
C VAL A 84 10.91 6.46 16.23
N HIS A 85 10.95 5.65 15.17
CA HIS A 85 10.07 5.78 14.03
C HIS A 85 9.02 4.68 14.06
N CYS A 86 7.76 5.03 14.18
CA CYS A 86 6.65 4.07 14.24
C CYS A 86 5.75 4.18 13.00
N HIS A 87 5.25 3.02 12.60
CA HIS A 87 4.41 2.86 11.42
C HIS A 87 3.07 2.23 11.83
N THR A 88 2.05 2.45 11.00
CA THR A 88 0.67 1.98 11.19
C THR A 88 -0.07 2.59 12.40
N PRO A 89 -1.39 2.81 12.31
CA PRO A 89 -2.10 3.62 13.31
C PRO A 89 -2.06 3.07 14.72
N LEU A 90 -2.36 1.78 14.91
CA LEU A 90 -2.44 1.20 16.27
C LEU A 90 -1.08 1.11 16.95
N VAL A 91 -0.08 0.57 16.24
CA VAL A 91 1.30 0.50 16.75
C VAL A 91 1.82 1.91 17.01
N GLY A 92 1.60 2.83 16.07
CA GLY A 92 1.96 4.23 16.22
C GLY A 92 1.34 4.90 17.45
N LEU A 93 0.10 4.57 17.81
CA LEU A 93 -0.53 5.05 19.04
C LEU A 93 0.23 4.61 20.29
N PHE A 94 0.49 3.30 20.42
CA PHE A 94 1.19 2.75 21.59
C PHE A 94 2.64 3.23 21.70
N VAL A 95 3.34 3.30 20.56
CA VAL A 95 4.74 3.76 20.53
C VAL A 95 4.84 5.23 20.93
N ARG A 96 4.00 6.11 20.37
CA ARG A 96 3.97 7.54 20.73
C ARG A 96 3.71 7.74 22.22
N ILE A 97 2.76 6.97 22.79
CA ILE A 97 2.47 7.03 24.25
C ILE A 97 3.66 6.50 25.07
N ALA A 98 4.28 5.38 24.70
CA ALA A 98 5.41 4.81 25.43
C ALA A 98 6.64 5.71 25.38
N ALA A 99 6.93 6.27 24.21
CA ALA A 99 8.13 7.11 23.97
C ALA A 99 8.01 8.53 24.56
N ARG A 100 6.80 9.00 24.91
CA ARG A 100 6.54 10.40 25.33
C ARG A 100 7.51 10.97 26.38
N LYS A 101 7.90 10.14 27.37
CA LYS A 101 8.81 10.58 28.44
C LYS A 101 10.27 10.67 27.98
N TYR A 102 10.66 9.92 26.96
CA TYR A 102 12.02 9.88 26.44
C TYR A 102 12.28 11.06 25.51
N ARG A 103 11.24 11.66 24.92
CA ARG A 103 11.36 12.93 24.16
C ARG A 103 11.98 14.04 24.99
N LYS A 104 11.65 14.11 26.29
CA LYS A 104 12.29 15.06 27.22
C LYS A 104 13.77 14.77 27.48
N LYS A 105 14.26 13.59 27.04
CA LYS A 105 15.65 13.14 27.16
C LYS A 105 16.39 13.17 25.82
N GLY A 106 15.81 13.81 24.79
CA GLY A 106 16.42 13.94 23.45
C GLY A 106 15.91 12.97 22.40
N THR A 107 15.21 11.89 22.76
CA THR A 107 14.64 10.95 21.77
C THR A 107 13.63 11.65 20.86
N LYS A 108 13.81 11.61 19.55
CA LYS A 108 12.83 12.08 18.57
C LYS A 108 11.85 10.97 18.23
N VAL A 109 10.60 11.33 18.01
CA VAL A 109 9.52 10.39 17.67
C VAL A 109 8.87 10.80 16.35
N ILE A 110 9.00 9.96 15.33
CA ILE A 110 8.34 10.12 14.02
C ILE A 110 7.25 9.06 13.87
N TYR A 111 6.14 9.45 13.28
CA TYR A 111 5.04 8.55 12.93
C TYR A 111 4.74 8.64 11.45
N THR A 112 4.77 7.51 10.73
CA THR A 112 4.30 7.43 9.34
C THR A 112 2.95 6.72 9.26
N THR A 113 1.95 7.39 8.68
CA THR A 113 0.70 6.75 8.29
C THR A 113 0.90 6.03 6.95
N HIS A 114 0.44 4.79 6.85
CA HIS A 114 0.35 4.07 5.57
C HIS A 114 -1.10 3.99 5.08
N GLY A 115 -1.87 5.01 5.37
CA GLY A 115 -3.31 5.10 5.19
C GLY A 115 -4.01 5.08 6.55
N LEU A 116 -4.73 6.16 6.86
CA LEU A 116 -5.51 6.24 8.10
C LEU A 116 -6.66 5.23 8.07
N PRO A 117 -7.05 4.66 9.23
CA PRO A 117 -8.11 3.65 9.31
C PRO A 117 -9.52 4.24 9.12
N TYR A 118 -9.62 5.52 8.85
CA TYR A 118 -10.87 6.24 8.63
C TYR A 118 -10.80 7.16 7.40
N THR A 119 -11.93 7.30 6.75
CA THR A 119 -12.12 8.09 5.53
C THR A 119 -13.44 8.86 5.63
N PRO A 120 -13.76 9.78 4.72
CA PRO A 120 -15.08 10.40 4.64
C PRO A 120 -16.23 9.39 4.51
N MET A 121 -15.97 8.20 3.97
CA MET A 121 -16.95 7.11 3.82
C MET A 121 -17.09 6.24 5.08
N SER A 122 -16.26 6.44 6.08
CA SER A 122 -16.36 5.71 7.34
C SER A 122 -17.60 6.11 8.14
N SER A 123 -18.11 5.19 8.97
CA SER A 123 -19.19 5.54 9.90
C SER A 123 -18.77 6.71 10.80
N ARG A 124 -19.71 7.57 11.18
CA ARG A 124 -19.44 8.72 12.07
C ARG A 124 -18.74 8.28 13.37
N LYS A 125 -19.13 7.12 13.91
CA LYS A 125 -18.52 6.55 15.11
C LYS A 125 -17.06 6.16 14.87
N THR A 126 -16.76 5.45 13.80
CA THR A 126 -15.40 5.03 13.41
C THR A 126 -14.52 6.27 13.21
N PHE A 127 -15.01 7.23 12.44
CA PHE A 127 -14.29 8.49 12.19
C PHE A 127 -13.95 9.21 13.49
N LEU A 128 -14.95 9.43 14.37
CA LEU A 128 -14.77 10.17 15.62
C LEU A 128 -13.75 9.48 16.54
N VAL A 129 -13.85 8.15 16.72
CA VAL A 129 -12.95 7.39 17.59
C VAL A 129 -11.51 7.48 17.10
N TYR A 130 -11.26 7.12 15.84
CA TYR A 130 -9.89 7.10 15.33
C TYR A 130 -9.30 8.51 15.18
N ASN A 131 -10.08 9.48 14.72
CA ASN A 131 -9.61 10.86 14.64
C ASN A 131 -9.26 11.44 16.02
N THR A 132 -10.05 11.12 17.06
CA THR A 132 -9.75 11.56 18.44
C THR A 132 -8.47 10.91 18.96
N LEU A 133 -8.28 9.61 18.71
CA LEU A 133 -7.06 8.89 19.10
C LEU A 133 -5.82 9.45 18.40
N GLU A 134 -5.90 9.72 17.10
CA GLU A 134 -4.80 10.32 16.34
C GLU A 134 -4.48 11.74 16.81
N ARG A 135 -5.51 12.58 17.03
CA ARG A 135 -5.32 13.92 17.60
C ARG A 135 -4.69 13.88 19.00
N PHE A 136 -5.09 12.93 19.84
CA PHE A 136 -4.48 12.74 21.14
C PHE A 136 -3.01 12.34 21.04
N ALA A 137 -2.71 11.30 20.24
CA ALA A 137 -1.36 10.77 20.09
C ALA A 137 -0.39 11.72 19.39
N SER A 138 -0.90 12.61 18.52
CA SER A 138 -0.08 13.60 17.82
C SER A 138 0.68 14.57 18.73
N ARG A 139 0.27 14.69 20.00
CA ARG A 139 1.01 15.47 21.02
C ARG A 139 2.34 14.83 21.41
N PHE A 140 2.50 13.55 21.11
CA PHE A 140 3.63 12.73 21.59
C PHE A 140 4.58 12.33 20.46
N CYS A 141 4.56 13.01 19.32
CA CYS A 141 5.54 12.88 18.26
C CYS A 141 6.12 14.23 17.84
N ASP A 142 7.28 14.20 17.22
CA ASP A 142 8.02 15.36 16.73
C ASP A 142 7.71 15.62 15.27
N ALA A 143 7.36 14.54 14.52
CA ALA A 143 6.90 14.62 13.15
C ALA A 143 5.86 13.55 12.81
N ILE A 144 5.01 13.87 11.84
CA ILE A 144 4.10 12.94 11.18
C ILE A 144 4.40 12.98 9.67
N ILE A 145 4.56 11.79 9.08
CA ILE A 145 4.73 11.60 7.64
C ILE A 145 3.45 10.96 7.08
N THR A 146 2.92 11.51 6.01
CA THR A 146 1.76 11.01 5.29
C THR A 146 2.13 10.72 3.83
N ILE A 147 1.42 9.79 3.21
CA ILE A 147 1.69 9.33 1.84
C ILE A 147 0.56 9.67 0.85
N ASN A 148 -0.44 10.40 1.30
CA ASN A 148 -1.52 10.91 0.47
C ASN A 148 -2.06 12.24 1.03
N HIS A 149 -2.65 13.05 0.16
CA HIS A 149 -3.15 14.38 0.51
C HIS A 149 -4.30 14.38 1.50
N GLN A 150 -5.17 13.37 1.46
CA GLN A 150 -6.31 13.28 2.39
C GLN A 150 -5.83 13.10 3.83
N ASP A 151 -4.92 12.13 4.06
CA ASP A 151 -4.32 11.90 5.38
C ASP A 151 -3.51 13.12 5.84
N TYR A 152 -2.80 13.76 4.90
CA TYR A 152 -2.08 15.01 5.19
C TYR A 152 -3.00 16.08 5.73
N GLY A 153 -4.16 16.29 5.09
CA GLY A 153 -5.16 17.26 5.55
C GLY A 153 -5.65 16.98 6.99
N TYR A 154 -5.93 15.69 7.29
CA TYR A 154 -6.32 15.29 8.66
C TYR A 154 -5.20 15.49 9.67
N MET A 155 -3.97 15.11 9.33
CA MET A 155 -2.84 15.22 10.25
C MET A 155 -2.39 16.66 10.48
N LYS A 156 -2.51 17.55 9.49
CA LYS A 156 -2.28 18.99 9.66
C LYS A 156 -3.24 19.64 10.67
N ALA A 157 -4.43 19.10 10.83
CA ALA A 157 -5.41 19.54 11.83
C ALA A 157 -5.16 18.99 13.25
N THR A 158 -4.04 18.27 13.47
CA THR A 158 -3.66 17.69 14.77
C THR A 158 -2.72 18.61 15.56
N HIS A 159 -2.18 18.15 16.66
CA HIS A 159 -1.27 18.91 17.53
C HIS A 159 0.21 18.77 17.14
N CYS A 160 0.57 17.92 16.19
CA CYS A 160 1.93 17.81 15.69
C CYS A 160 2.27 19.02 14.80
N LYS A 161 3.36 19.71 15.09
CA LYS A 161 3.77 20.91 14.34
C LYS A 161 4.42 20.56 12.99
N ASN A 162 5.13 19.44 12.92
CA ASN A 162 5.83 18.99 11.74
C ASN A 162 5.04 17.87 11.06
N VAL A 163 4.23 18.22 10.08
CA VAL A 163 3.49 17.24 9.25
C VAL A 163 3.99 17.36 7.82
N PHE A 164 4.43 16.25 7.29
CA PHE A 164 5.01 16.14 5.95
C PHE A 164 4.16 15.25 5.06
N LEU A 165 4.05 15.62 3.80
CA LEU A 165 3.54 14.78 2.73
C LEU A 165 4.74 14.33 1.88
N ILE A 166 4.86 13.04 1.65
CA ILE A 166 5.88 12.47 0.76
C ILE A 166 5.22 11.76 -0.43
N SER A 167 6.00 11.54 -1.47
CA SER A 167 5.57 10.82 -2.70
C SER A 167 5.49 9.31 -2.45
N GLY A 168 4.64 8.89 -1.50
CA GLY A 168 4.47 7.49 -1.16
C GLY A 168 5.69 6.86 -0.48
N VAL A 169 5.69 5.54 -0.41
CA VAL A 169 6.84 4.75 0.10
C VAL A 169 7.97 4.61 -0.91
N GLY A 170 7.72 5.02 -2.15
CA GLY A 170 8.62 4.90 -3.28
C GLY A 170 8.47 3.59 -4.04
N LEU A 171 8.58 3.66 -5.36
CA LEU A 171 8.55 2.53 -6.27
C LEU A 171 9.82 2.57 -7.14
N ASP A 172 10.52 1.46 -7.26
CA ASP A 172 11.59 1.34 -8.24
C ASP A 172 10.98 1.23 -9.65
N CYS A 173 10.75 2.40 -10.27
CA CYS A 173 10.12 2.48 -11.58
C CYS A 173 10.96 1.79 -12.67
N ARG A 174 12.28 1.69 -12.51
CA ARG A 174 13.17 1.02 -13.48
C ARG A 174 12.85 -0.45 -13.60
N ARG A 175 12.49 -1.08 -12.48
CA ARG A 175 12.12 -2.50 -12.43
C ARG A 175 10.88 -2.83 -13.26
N PHE A 176 9.96 -1.85 -13.41
CA PHE A 176 8.68 -2.02 -14.11
C PHE A 176 8.66 -1.38 -15.49
N SER A 177 9.71 -0.66 -15.88
CA SER A 177 9.76 0.03 -17.18
C SER A 177 10.48 -0.82 -18.19
N ASN A 178 9.85 -0.99 -19.37
CA ASN A 178 10.45 -1.67 -20.54
C ASN A 178 10.82 -3.14 -20.24
N VAL A 179 9.92 -3.86 -19.61
CA VAL A 179 10.09 -5.28 -19.31
C VAL A 179 10.03 -6.09 -20.61
N GLU A 180 11.11 -6.81 -20.92
CA GLU A 180 11.16 -7.73 -22.07
C GLU A 180 10.55 -9.07 -21.69
N VAL A 181 9.36 -9.36 -22.22
CA VAL A 181 8.65 -10.63 -22.01
C VAL A 181 7.96 -11.07 -23.29
N ASP A 182 8.09 -12.35 -23.63
CA ASP A 182 7.20 -12.94 -24.65
C ASP A 182 5.79 -13.04 -24.08
N ARG A 183 5.00 -12.02 -24.39
CA ARG A 183 3.63 -11.85 -23.91
C ARG A 183 2.75 -13.05 -24.22
N THR A 184 2.91 -13.65 -25.40
CA THR A 184 2.11 -14.79 -25.85
C THR A 184 2.47 -16.06 -25.04
N ALA A 185 3.76 -16.35 -24.94
CA ALA A 185 4.22 -17.50 -24.19
C ALA A 185 3.89 -17.37 -22.69
N TYR A 186 4.05 -16.15 -22.13
CA TYR A 186 3.78 -15.91 -20.71
C TYR A 186 2.29 -16.02 -20.38
N ARG A 187 1.39 -15.46 -21.20
CA ARG A 187 -0.05 -15.64 -21.05
C ARG A 187 -0.47 -17.11 -21.12
N ARG A 188 0.07 -17.87 -22.10
CA ARG A 188 -0.19 -19.33 -22.19
C ARG A 188 0.22 -20.07 -20.95
N LYS A 189 1.41 -19.76 -20.40
CA LYS A 189 1.92 -20.35 -19.13
C LYS A 189 0.96 -20.13 -17.98
N LEU A 190 0.32 -18.97 -17.90
CA LEU A 190 -0.61 -18.60 -16.83
C LEU A 190 -2.07 -18.93 -17.14
N GLY A 191 -2.39 -19.53 -18.28
CA GLY A 191 -3.77 -19.82 -18.71
C GLY A 191 -4.58 -18.59 -19.11
N VAL A 192 -3.91 -17.46 -19.39
CA VAL A 192 -4.57 -16.21 -19.81
C VAL A 192 -4.74 -16.21 -21.34
N PRO A 193 -5.96 -16.06 -21.89
CA PRO A 193 -6.19 -16.01 -23.31
C PRO A 193 -5.39 -14.91 -24.00
N VAL A 194 -4.77 -15.26 -25.16
CA VAL A 194 -3.89 -14.34 -25.87
C VAL A 194 -4.63 -13.35 -26.76
N ASP A 195 -5.84 -13.69 -27.14
CA ASP A 195 -6.73 -12.94 -28.05
C ASP A 195 -7.71 -12.02 -27.33
N LYS A 196 -7.72 -12.05 -25.99
CA LYS A 196 -8.64 -11.21 -25.18
C LYS A 196 -7.94 -10.02 -24.53
N ILE A 197 -8.73 -8.99 -24.25
CA ILE A 197 -8.31 -7.83 -23.46
C ILE A 197 -8.23 -8.26 -22.00
N ALA A 198 -7.04 -8.25 -21.44
CA ALA A 198 -6.82 -8.64 -20.05
C ALA A 198 -7.03 -7.46 -19.09
N VAL A 199 -8.01 -7.62 -18.21
CA VAL A 199 -8.31 -6.69 -17.12
C VAL A 199 -7.66 -7.25 -15.85
N LEU A 200 -6.54 -6.65 -15.41
CA LEU A 200 -5.73 -7.16 -14.30
C LEU A 200 -6.06 -6.46 -12.99
N VAL A 201 -6.31 -7.25 -11.94
CA VAL A 201 -6.29 -6.80 -10.54
C VAL A 201 -5.14 -7.46 -9.79
N VAL A 202 -4.42 -6.68 -8.99
CA VAL A 202 -3.32 -7.19 -8.14
C VAL A 202 -3.61 -6.86 -6.68
N GLY A 203 -3.61 -7.87 -5.83
CA GLY A 203 -3.79 -7.69 -4.38
C GLY A 203 -4.46 -8.88 -3.69
N ARG A 204 -4.50 -8.81 -2.36
CA ARG A 204 -5.16 -9.83 -1.54
C ARG A 204 -6.65 -9.93 -1.87
N LEU A 205 -7.19 -11.14 -1.82
CA LEU A 205 -8.62 -11.38 -2.01
C LEU A 205 -9.34 -11.17 -0.67
N ILE A 206 -9.79 -9.95 -0.45
CA ILE A 206 -10.48 -9.50 0.77
C ILE A 206 -11.55 -8.48 0.40
N TYR A 207 -12.63 -8.40 1.18
CA TYR A 207 -13.80 -7.56 0.84
C TYR A 207 -13.48 -6.09 0.55
N HIS A 208 -12.56 -5.49 1.29
CA HIS A 208 -12.26 -4.07 1.06
C HIS A 208 -11.46 -3.79 -0.23
N LYS A 209 -10.90 -4.82 -0.87
CA LYS A 209 -10.31 -4.72 -2.23
C LYS A 209 -11.36 -4.74 -3.33
N ASN A 210 -12.60 -5.17 -3.03
CA ASN A 210 -13.79 -4.98 -3.84
C ASN A 210 -13.72 -5.52 -5.28
N GLN A 211 -12.96 -6.63 -5.49
CA GLN A 211 -12.79 -7.23 -6.82
C GLN A 211 -14.12 -7.62 -7.47
N MET A 212 -15.15 -7.94 -6.66
CA MET A 212 -16.47 -8.34 -7.14
C MET A 212 -17.16 -7.27 -8.00
N ILE A 213 -16.86 -5.96 -7.80
CA ILE A 213 -17.46 -4.91 -8.62
C ILE A 213 -16.99 -4.98 -10.06
N VAL A 214 -15.72 -5.44 -10.28
CA VAL A 214 -15.16 -5.60 -11.62
C VAL A 214 -15.87 -6.72 -12.38
N VAL A 215 -16.14 -7.85 -11.71
CA VAL A 215 -16.92 -8.95 -12.32
C VAL A 215 -18.32 -8.48 -12.69
N LYS A 216 -19.00 -7.75 -11.79
CA LYS A 216 -20.34 -7.18 -12.09
C LYS A 216 -20.29 -6.25 -13.29
N ALA A 217 -19.29 -5.37 -13.36
CA ALA A 217 -19.10 -4.44 -14.47
C ALA A 217 -18.85 -5.17 -15.80
N LEU A 218 -17.98 -6.18 -15.79
CA LEU A 218 -17.69 -7.00 -16.98
C LEU A 218 -18.93 -7.79 -17.44
N ALA A 219 -19.72 -8.35 -16.51
CA ALA A 219 -20.91 -9.10 -16.83
C ALA A 219 -21.98 -8.26 -17.56
N GLU A 220 -22.02 -6.94 -17.33
CA GLU A 220 -22.93 -6.01 -17.97
C GLU A 220 -22.44 -5.47 -19.32
N LEU A 221 -21.20 -5.77 -19.73
CA LEU A 221 -20.70 -5.36 -21.04
C LEU A 221 -21.36 -6.16 -22.18
N PRO A 222 -21.82 -5.50 -23.26
CA PRO A 222 -22.44 -6.20 -24.40
C PRO A 222 -21.46 -7.12 -25.12
N ASP A 223 -20.17 -6.81 -25.06
CA ASP A 223 -19.07 -7.53 -25.71
C ASP A 223 -18.09 -8.16 -24.69
N LYS A 224 -18.63 -8.59 -23.52
CA LYS A 224 -17.88 -9.19 -22.41
C LYS A 224 -16.93 -10.32 -22.83
N ASP A 225 -17.26 -11.05 -23.90
CA ASP A 225 -16.45 -12.15 -24.41
C ASP A 225 -15.10 -11.71 -24.97
N LYS A 226 -14.93 -10.41 -25.24
CA LYS A 226 -13.62 -9.83 -25.63
C LYS A 226 -12.66 -9.67 -24.43
N PHE A 227 -13.16 -9.80 -23.21
CA PHE A 227 -12.38 -9.57 -22.00
C PHE A 227 -12.07 -10.87 -21.27
N VAL A 228 -10.96 -10.83 -20.52
CA VAL A 228 -10.64 -11.81 -19.47
C VAL A 228 -10.27 -11.04 -18.20
N PHE A 229 -10.88 -11.42 -17.09
CA PHE A 229 -10.51 -10.87 -15.79
C PHE A 229 -9.36 -11.69 -15.20
N VAL A 230 -8.20 -11.06 -14.99
CA VAL A 230 -7.01 -11.69 -14.44
C VAL A 230 -6.85 -11.26 -12.98
N VAL A 231 -6.87 -12.22 -12.08
CA VAL A 231 -6.80 -12.01 -10.63
C VAL A 231 -5.45 -12.50 -10.12
N CYS A 232 -4.58 -11.56 -9.74
CA CYS A 232 -3.27 -11.84 -9.16
C CYS A 232 -3.28 -11.53 -7.66
N GLY A 233 -3.05 -12.57 -6.85
CA GLY A 233 -3.03 -12.46 -5.40
C GLY A 233 -3.49 -13.74 -4.72
N HIS A 234 -3.50 -13.72 -3.40
CA HIS A 234 -3.93 -14.86 -2.60
C HIS A 234 -5.06 -14.48 -1.64
N GLU A 235 -5.83 -15.48 -1.27
CA GLU A 235 -6.86 -15.39 -0.26
C GLU A 235 -6.24 -15.35 1.14
N THR A 236 -6.90 -14.67 2.05
CA THR A 236 -6.59 -14.76 3.47
C THR A 236 -7.57 -15.77 4.11
N THR A 237 -7.10 -16.53 5.09
CA THR A 237 -7.90 -17.57 5.77
C THR A 237 -9.19 -17.05 6.44
N SER A 238 -9.36 -15.74 6.54
CA SER A 238 -10.51 -15.10 7.20
C SER A 238 -11.62 -14.63 6.25
N ASP A 239 -11.36 -14.56 4.93
CA ASP A 239 -12.29 -13.96 3.95
C ASP A 239 -12.56 -14.95 2.79
N PRO A 240 -13.77 -15.45 2.57
CA PRO A 240 -14.12 -16.39 1.50
C PRO A 240 -14.32 -15.69 0.14
N VAL A 241 -13.60 -14.61 -0.13
CA VAL A 241 -13.78 -13.77 -1.32
C VAL A 241 -13.44 -14.50 -2.61
N ALA A 242 -12.50 -15.46 -2.59
CA ALA A 242 -12.13 -16.19 -3.80
C ALA A 242 -13.28 -17.02 -4.32
N GLN A 243 -13.96 -17.79 -3.46
CA GLN A 243 -15.11 -18.61 -3.87
C GLN A 243 -16.28 -17.74 -4.34
N GLU A 244 -16.58 -16.66 -3.61
CA GLU A 244 -17.64 -15.74 -4.02
C GLU A 244 -17.33 -15.08 -5.38
N LEU A 245 -16.05 -14.81 -5.66
CA LEU A 245 -15.61 -14.24 -6.94
C LEU A 245 -15.76 -15.25 -8.09
N VAL A 246 -15.46 -16.53 -7.84
CA VAL A 246 -15.70 -17.64 -8.80
C VAL A 246 -17.19 -17.75 -9.11
N ASP A 247 -18.03 -17.89 -8.08
CA ASP A 247 -19.48 -18.06 -8.23
C ASP A 247 -20.11 -16.87 -9.00
N LEU A 248 -19.65 -15.66 -8.69
CA LEU A 248 -20.11 -14.45 -9.36
C LEU A 248 -19.66 -14.39 -10.83
N SER A 249 -18.45 -14.85 -11.12
CA SER A 249 -17.90 -14.90 -12.49
C SER A 249 -18.67 -15.90 -13.34
N GLU A 250 -18.93 -17.09 -12.83
CA GLU A 250 -19.72 -18.13 -13.50
C GLU A 250 -21.14 -17.64 -13.78
N LYS A 251 -21.81 -17.09 -12.76
CA LYS A 251 -23.17 -16.55 -12.90
C LYS A 251 -23.24 -15.40 -13.90
N GLY A 252 -22.22 -14.55 -13.95
CA GLY A 252 -22.11 -13.41 -14.89
C GLY A 252 -21.65 -13.80 -16.29
N GLY A 253 -21.18 -15.04 -16.49
CA GLY A 253 -20.54 -15.49 -17.73
C GLY A 253 -19.26 -14.70 -18.03
N VAL A 254 -18.50 -14.32 -16.99
CA VAL A 254 -17.24 -13.59 -17.11
C VAL A 254 -16.08 -14.58 -17.06
N GLN A 255 -15.25 -14.60 -18.10
CA GLN A 255 -14.05 -15.42 -18.06
C GLN A 255 -13.05 -14.84 -17.07
N THR A 256 -12.77 -15.58 -15.98
CA THR A 256 -11.86 -15.17 -14.90
C THR A 256 -10.72 -16.17 -14.77
N VAL A 257 -9.49 -15.68 -14.66
CA VAL A 257 -8.30 -16.50 -14.47
C VAL A 257 -7.59 -16.06 -13.19
N PHE A 258 -7.50 -16.98 -12.23
CA PHE A 258 -6.75 -16.77 -10.99
C PHE A 258 -5.32 -17.25 -11.18
N ILE A 259 -4.37 -16.32 -11.16
CA ILE A 259 -2.95 -16.67 -11.37
C ILE A 259 -2.17 -16.82 -10.06
N GLY A 260 -2.81 -16.59 -8.90
CA GLY A 260 -2.18 -16.73 -7.60
C GLY A 260 -1.22 -15.60 -7.25
N PHE A 261 -0.33 -15.86 -6.30
CA PHE A 261 0.72 -14.92 -5.91
C PHE A 261 1.94 -15.04 -6.84
N HIS A 262 2.45 -13.91 -7.27
CA HIS A 262 3.62 -13.81 -8.13
C HIS A 262 4.67 -12.86 -7.55
N SER A 263 5.95 -13.25 -7.61
CA SER A 263 7.11 -12.40 -7.26
C SER A 263 7.69 -11.67 -8.48
N ASP A 264 7.40 -12.16 -9.67
CA ASP A 264 7.77 -11.62 -10.99
C ASP A 264 6.69 -10.65 -11.51
N MET A 265 6.28 -9.71 -10.66
CA MET A 265 5.22 -8.75 -10.97
C MET A 265 5.46 -7.89 -12.23
N PRO A 266 6.71 -7.47 -12.53
CA PRO A 266 6.97 -6.75 -13.77
C PRO A 266 6.53 -7.54 -15.02
N GLU A 267 6.89 -8.84 -15.09
CA GLU A 267 6.55 -9.74 -16.20
C GLU A 267 5.04 -10.01 -16.25
N VAL A 268 4.40 -10.21 -15.08
CA VAL A 268 2.93 -10.36 -14.98
C VAL A 268 2.22 -9.14 -15.55
N ILE A 269 2.62 -7.94 -15.15
CA ILE A 269 1.97 -6.69 -15.60
C ILE A 269 2.21 -6.51 -17.09
N ALA A 270 3.45 -6.62 -17.56
CA ALA A 270 3.80 -6.45 -18.97
C ALA A 270 3.07 -7.45 -19.88
N ALA A 271 2.90 -8.70 -19.43
CA ALA A 271 2.24 -9.73 -20.20
C ALA A 271 0.71 -9.71 -20.06
N CYS A 272 0.19 -9.56 -18.85
CA CYS A 272 -1.20 -9.85 -18.49
C CYS A 272 -2.05 -8.60 -18.17
N ALA A 273 -1.55 -7.38 -18.39
CA ALA A 273 -2.33 -6.17 -18.20
C ALA A 273 -2.53 -5.39 -19.51
N ASP A 274 -3.75 -5.33 -20.01
CA ASP A 274 -4.19 -4.35 -21.01
C ASP A 274 -4.87 -3.16 -20.34
N ILE A 275 -5.61 -3.46 -19.26
CA ILE A 275 -6.31 -2.51 -18.41
C ILE A 275 -6.01 -2.91 -16.98
N GLY A 276 -5.54 -1.99 -16.17
CA GLY A 276 -5.40 -2.21 -14.74
C GLY A 276 -6.67 -1.82 -13.97
N VAL A 277 -7.03 -2.56 -12.92
CA VAL A 277 -8.16 -2.18 -12.08
C VAL A 277 -7.77 -2.06 -10.61
N MET A 278 -8.20 -0.95 -9.99
CA MET A 278 -7.95 -0.62 -8.58
C MET A 278 -9.29 -0.36 -7.87
N PRO A 279 -10.12 -1.39 -7.62
CA PRO A 279 -11.51 -1.19 -7.17
C PRO A 279 -11.67 -1.00 -5.67
N SER A 280 -10.59 -0.89 -4.92
CA SER A 280 -10.57 -0.85 -3.46
C SER A 280 -11.49 0.21 -2.86
N LEU A 281 -12.14 -0.13 -1.74
CA LEU A 281 -12.95 0.81 -0.95
C LEU A 281 -12.08 1.79 -0.14
N ARG A 282 -10.82 1.45 0.08
CA ARG A 282 -9.83 2.26 0.79
C ARG A 282 -8.42 1.83 0.42
N GLU A 283 -7.55 2.80 0.17
CA GLU A 283 -6.12 2.59 -0.06
C GLU A 283 -5.28 3.69 0.59
N GLY A 284 -4.15 3.31 1.19
CA GLY A 284 -3.16 4.28 1.63
C GLY A 284 -2.48 4.97 0.45
N LEU A 285 -2.03 4.17 -0.51
CA LEU A 285 -1.54 4.61 -1.81
C LEU A 285 -1.99 3.64 -2.92
N GLY A 286 -1.83 2.32 -2.73
CA GLY A 286 -2.18 1.30 -3.72
C GLY A 286 -1.03 1.07 -4.71
N MET A 287 0.07 0.49 -4.23
CA MET A 287 1.31 0.29 -5.01
C MET A 287 1.08 -0.42 -6.34
N ALA A 288 0.20 -1.43 -6.38
CA ALA A 288 -0.14 -2.15 -7.61
C ALA A 288 -0.61 -1.23 -8.75
N GLY A 289 -1.33 -0.16 -8.44
CA GLY A 289 -1.72 0.83 -9.44
C GLY A 289 -0.53 1.59 -10.01
N LEU A 290 0.42 1.99 -9.15
CA LEU A 290 1.65 2.65 -9.58
C LEU A 290 2.55 1.72 -10.41
N GLU A 291 2.66 0.44 -10.02
CA GLU A 291 3.39 -0.60 -10.76
C GLU A 291 2.83 -0.75 -12.18
N MET A 292 1.50 -0.80 -12.32
CA MET A 292 0.85 -0.84 -13.63
C MET A 292 1.08 0.44 -14.43
N LEU A 293 1.03 1.61 -13.81
CA LEU A 293 1.33 2.88 -14.48
C LEU A 293 2.80 2.96 -14.95
N CYS A 294 3.77 2.39 -14.22
CA CYS A 294 5.17 2.33 -14.65
C CYS A 294 5.33 1.61 -15.99
N GLU A 295 4.57 0.54 -16.22
CA GLU A 295 4.55 -0.18 -17.49
C GLU A 295 3.75 0.59 -18.58
N GLY A 296 3.01 1.61 -18.15
CA GLY A 296 2.16 2.41 -19.04
C GLY A 296 0.76 1.83 -19.25
N VAL A 297 0.28 1.03 -18.30
CA VAL A 297 -1.07 0.46 -18.30
C VAL A 297 -2.04 1.46 -17.67
N PRO A 298 -3.07 1.93 -18.40
CA PRO A 298 -4.08 2.82 -17.85
C PRO A 298 -5.01 2.08 -16.91
N LEU A 299 -5.58 2.82 -15.93
CA LEU A 299 -6.32 2.25 -14.83
C LEU A 299 -7.81 2.61 -14.87
N VAL A 300 -8.63 1.69 -14.35
CA VAL A 300 -9.99 2.00 -13.87
C VAL A 300 -9.98 1.79 -12.36
N GLY A 301 -10.19 2.84 -11.59
CA GLY A 301 -10.00 2.75 -10.15
C GLY A 301 -10.97 3.57 -9.33
N SER A 302 -11.17 3.13 -8.09
CA SER A 302 -12.02 3.81 -7.12
C SER A 302 -11.54 5.23 -6.82
N ASP A 303 -12.47 6.15 -6.73
CA ASP A 303 -12.23 7.53 -6.31
C ASP A 303 -12.04 7.61 -4.77
N VAL A 304 -10.91 7.05 -4.30
CA VAL A 304 -10.54 7.01 -2.88
C VAL A 304 -9.13 7.58 -2.66
N GLN A 305 -8.82 7.89 -1.39
CA GLN A 305 -7.66 8.72 -1.00
C GLN A 305 -6.35 8.44 -1.73
N GLY A 306 -5.81 7.22 -1.62
CA GLY A 306 -4.49 6.89 -2.18
C GLY A 306 -4.50 6.75 -3.70
N ILE A 307 -5.61 6.26 -4.28
CA ILE A 307 -5.74 6.09 -5.73
C ILE A 307 -5.80 7.44 -6.43
N ARG A 308 -6.44 8.46 -5.83
CA ARG A 308 -6.47 9.84 -6.34
C ARG A 308 -5.09 10.47 -6.50
N GLU A 309 -4.07 9.98 -5.81
CA GLU A 309 -2.73 10.54 -5.90
C GLU A 309 -2.17 10.42 -7.32
N TYR A 310 -2.40 9.28 -7.99
CA TYR A 310 -1.83 8.96 -9.28
C TYR A 310 -2.86 8.72 -10.39
N LEU A 311 -4.10 8.35 -10.08
CA LEU A 311 -5.15 8.18 -11.08
C LEU A 311 -5.79 9.53 -11.36
N LYS A 312 -5.62 10.02 -12.60
CA LYS A 312 -6.18 11.28 -13.09
C LYS A 312 -7.16 10.96 -14.21
N ASP A 313 -8.41 11.37 -14.00
CA ASP A 313 -9.52 11.06 -14.90
C ASP A 313 -9.26 11.55 -16.33
N GLY A 314 -9.41 10.65 -17.30
CA GLY A 314 -9.13 10.91 -18.72
C GLY A 314 -7.64 11.03 -19.10
N VAL A 315 -6.70 10.96 -18.13
CA VAL A 315 -5.26 11.12 -18.36
C VAL A 315 -4.50 9.81 -18.11
N THR A 316 -4.61 9.26 -16.91
CA THR A 316 -3.97 7.97 -16.57
C THR A 316 -4.98 6.84 -16.40
N GLY A 317 -6.24 7.10 -16.72
CA GLY A 317 -7.35 6.17 -16.61
C GLY A 317 -8.64 6.86 -16.22
N PHE A 318 -9.54 6.14 -15.54
CA PHE A 318 -10.85 6.65 -15.14
C PHE A 318 -11.11 6.42 -13.65
N LEU A 319 -11.55 7.48 -12.96
CA LEU A 319 -11.98 7.45 -11.58
C LEU A 319 -13.46 7.03 -11.49
N CYS A 320 -13.74 6.10 -10.59
CA CYS A 320 -15.06 5.50 -10.41
C CYS A 320 -15.54 5.63 -8.96
N ASN A 321 -16.82 5.87 -8.77
CA ASN A 321 -17.42 5.66 -7.45
C ASN A 321 -17.24 4.17 -7.07
N PRO A 322 -16.62 3.84 -5.90
CA PRO A 322 -16.31 2.46 -5.51
C PRO A 322 -17.55 1.55 -5.36
N PHE A 323 -18.75 2.12 -5.37
CA PHE A 323 -20.02 1.39 -5.27
C PHE A 323 -20.82 1.38 -6.58
N SER A 324 -20.34 2.04 -7.65
CA SER A 324 -21.01 2.15 -8.94
C SER A 324 -20.47 1.12 -9.94
N VAL A 325 -21.23 0.07 -10.19
CA VAL A 325 -20.94 -0.90 -11.25
C VAL A 325 -20.88 -0.21 -12.61
N GLU A 326 -21.78 0.73 -12.85
CA GLU A 326 -21.87 1.51 -14.10
C GLU A 326 -20.60 2.30 -14.38
N ASP A 327 -19.99 2.96 -13.36
CA ASP A 327 -18.75 3.72 -13.55
C ASP A 327 -17.60 2.79 -13.98
N PHE A 328 -17.45 1.64 -13.30
CA PHE A 328 -16.43 0.64 -13.66
C PHE A 328 -16.67 0.07 -15.06
N LYS A 329 -17.92 -0.26 -15.40
CA LYS A 329 -18.30 -0.71 -16.73
C LYS A 329 -17.89 0.31 -17.80
N ASN A 330 -18.28 1.57 -17.62
CA ASN A 330 -17.97 2.66 -18.55
C ASN A 330 -16.46 2.91 -18.68
N GLY A 331 -15.71 2.87 -17.56
CA GLY A 331 -14.26 2.98 -17.57
C GLY A 331 -13.58 1.84 -18.34
N ILE A 332 -13.97 0.59 -18.09
CA ILE A 332 -13.43 -0.58 -18.78
C ILE A 332 -13.79 -0.52 -20.28
N GLN A 333 -15.05 -0.17 -20.62
CA GLN A 333 -15.51 -0.07 -21.99
C GLN A 333 -14.74 1.00 -22.79
N LYS A 334 -14.45 2.18 -22.20
CA LYS A 334 -13.61 3.21 -22.83
C LYS A 334 -12.20 2.69 -23.08
N LEU A 335 -11.60 1.98 -22.12
CA LEU A 335 -10.26 1.42 -22.26
C LEU A 335 -10.23 0.14 -23.14
N ALA A 336 -11.35 -0.35 -23.64
CA ALA A 336 -11.36 -1.37 -24.70
C ALA A 336 -10.72 -0.86 -26.00
N ASP A 337 -10.77 0.45 -26.26
CA ASP A 337 -10.10 1.08 -27.39
C ASP A 337 -8.56 1.01 -27.23
N PRO A 338 -7.84 0.26 -28.09
CA PRO A 338 -6.39 0.14 -28.01
C PRO A 338 -5.67 1.46 -28.32
N ASP A 339 -6.27 2.34 -29.11
CA ASP A 339 -5.67 3.64 -29.46
C ASP A 339 -5.74 4.59 -28.26
N LEU A 340 -6.81 4.54 -27.47
CA LEU A 340 -6.90 5.29 -26.23
C LEU A 340 -5.83 4.82 -25.24
N ARG A 341 -5.68 3.50 -25.03
CA ARG A 341 -4.63 2.97 -24.17
C ARG A 341 -3.24 3.40 -24.61
N ARG A 342 -2.98 3.37 -25.92
CA ARG A 342 -1.70 3.81 -26.49
C ARG A 342 -1.43 5.30 -26.24
N ARG A 343 -2.45 6.15 -26.40
CA ARG A 343 -2.34 7.59 -26.11
C ARG A 343 -2.08 7.89 -24.65
N MET A 344 -2.69 7.14 -23.72
CA MET A 344 -2.51 7.31 -22.27
C MET A 344 -1.16 6.80 -21.75
N LYS A 345 -0.51 5.88 -22.44
CA LYS A 345 0.72 5.20 -21.98
C LYS A 345 1.83 6.17 -21.53
N PRO A 346 2.18 7.24 -22.27
CA PRO A 346 3.21 8.20 -21.83
C PRO A 346 2.81 8.92 -20.52
N ASP A 347 1.55 9.31 -20.39
CA ASP A 347 1.06 10.00 -19.19
C ASP A 347 1.04 9.09 -17.96
N CYS A 348 0.73 7.80 -18.13
CA CYS A 348 0.82 6.79 -17.10
C CYS A 348 2.26 6.68 -16.57
N LYS A 349 3.24 6.53 -17.45
CA LYS A 349 4.67 6.45 -17.07
C LYS A 349 5.13 7.73 -16.38
N ALA A 350 4.85 8.89 -16.95
CA ALA A 350 5.22 10.18 -16.36
C ALA A 350 4.57 10.43 -15.00
N MET A 351 3.38 9.87 -14.75
CA MET A 351 2.74 9.94 -13.44
C MET A 351 3.44 9.04 -12.44
N ALA A 352 3.77 7.80 -12.81
CA ALA A 352 4.45 6.85 -11.93
C ALA A 352 5.85 7.35 -11.51
N GLU A 353 6.59 8.01 -12.40
CA GLU A 353 7.91 8.60 -12.12
C GLU A 353 7.88 9.60 -10.97
N LYS A 354 6.76 10.28 -10.71
CA LYS A 354 6.61 11.18 -9.55
C LYS A 354 6.64 10.46 -8.21
N PHE A 355 6.48 9.14 -8.23
CA PHE A 355 6.51 8.26 -7.07
C PHE A 355 7.76 7.37 -7.05
N ASP A 356 8.77 7.71 -7.86
CA ASP A 356 10.02 6.96 -7.88
C ASP A 356 10.68 6.94 -6.50
N ILE A 357 11.30 5.82 -6.19
CA ILE A 357 11.91 5.57 -4.87
C ILE A 357 12.98 6.61 -4.52
N SER A 358 13.70 7.13 -5.50
CA SER A 358 14.73 8.16 -5.30
C SER A 358 14.13 9.47 -4.76
N ILE A 359 12.95 9.86 -5.25
CA ILE A 359 12.22 11.04 -4.78
C ILE A 359 11.76 10.84 -3.33
N SER A 360 11.14 9.71 -3.04
CA SER A 360 10.66 9.39 -1.70
C SER A 360 11.81 9.28 -0.69
N MET A 361 12.94 8.69 -1.08
CA MET A 361 14.15 8.60 -0.26
C MET A 361 14.72 9.99 0.06
N ALA A 362 14.84 10.86 -0.94
CA ALA A 362 15.35 12.23 -0.73
C ALA A 362 14.44 13.01 0.25
N GLN A 363 13.12 12.89 0.10
CA GLN A 363 12.16 13.51 1.00
C GLN A 363 12.29 12.99 2.43
N ARG A 364 12.40 11.66 2.63
CA ARG A 364 12.56 11.06 3.96
C ARG A 364 13.88 11.43 4.60
N ARG A 365 14.99 11.42 3.84
CA ARG A 365 16.31 11.87 4.33
C ARG A 365 16.26 13.29 4.87
N ALA A 366 15.69 14.22 4.11
CA ALA A 366 15.53 15.61 4.54
C ALA A 366 14.66 15.74 5.81
N ILE A 367 13.65 14.90 5.97
CA ILE A 367 12.83 14.87 7.19
C ILE A 367 13.63 14.34 8.38
N TYR A 368 14.38 13.24 8.22
CA TYR A 368 15.24 12.72 9.29
C TYR A 368 16.29 13.75 9.75
N GLU A 369 17.02 14.32 8.80
CA GLU A 369 18.03 15.36 9.09
C GLU A 369 17.40 16.56 9.81
N LYS A 370 16.26 17.05 9.34
CA LYS A 370 15.55 18.16 9.98
C LYS A 370 15.13 17.85 11.41
N ILE A 371 14.60 16.66 11.66
CA ILE A 371 14.04 16.30 12.98
C ILE A 371 15.15 15.94 13.97
N LEU A 372 16.23 15.28 13.54
CA LEU A 372 17.34 14.88 14.37
C LEU A 372 18.23 16.06 14.78
N ASN A 373 18.29 17.12 13.95
CA ASN A 373 19.07 18.33 14.23
C ASN A 373 18.30 19.40 15.04
N GLN A 374 17.06 19.15 15.44
CA GLN A 374 16.26 20.00 16.33
C GLN A 374 16.51 19.64 17.81
#